data_94ea35d2ba1d89e42e8b27a4d1148ea6
#
_entry.id   94ea35d2ba1d89e42e8b27a4d1148ea6
#
_cell.length_a   1.000
_cell.length_b   1.000
_cell.length_c   1.000
_cell.angle_alpha   90.00
_cell.angle_beta   90.00
_cell.angle_gamma   90.00
#
_symmetry.space_group_name_H-M   'P 1'
#
loop_
_entity.id
_entity.type
_entity.pdbx_description
1 polymer ?
#
loop_
_entity_poly.entity_id
_entity_poly.type
_entity_poly.pdbx_seq_one_letter_code
_entity_poly.pdbx_strand_id
1 'polypeptide(L)'
;MLRLQRAILFAALFAVPAITACAQRSRYTSPQADAAVTIAGKKITVEYYAPSAHGRKVMGGLVPYGQVWCTGANWATKITTEADLEMGGLKVPKGSYSIWTVPDAKEWTLIINSETGQFHLNYDQSRDFGRTRMALKTLPSLVETFKVQLSAAGGDKGTLALIWENTEASVPITVLH
;
A
#
# COMPACT_ATOMS: atom_id res chain seq x y z
N MET A 1 11.71 39.46 82.01
CA MET A 1 12.59 38.80 81.05
C MET A 1 11.72 37.88 80.17
N LEU A 2 11.28 38.38 79.04
CA LEU A 2 10.42 37.64 78.10
C LEU A 2 11.29 37.06 76.98
N ARG A 3 11.35 35.74 76.85
CA ARG A 3 12.03 35.07 75.71
C ARG A 3 11.03 34.88 74.59
N LEU A 4 11.29 35.56 73.49
CA LEU A 4 10.55 35.44 72.24
C LEU A 4 11.03 34.18 71.48
N GLN A 5 10.20 33.15 71.38
CA GLN A 5 10.47 32.01 70.55
C GLN A 5 10.00 32.33 69.16
N ARG A 6 10.95 32.38 68.20
CA ARG A 6 10.66 32.47 66.72
C ARG A 6 10.36 31.08 66.20
N ALA A 7 9.13 30.85 65.80
CA ALA A 7 8.74 29.66 65.02
C ALA A 7 9.19 29.85 63.60
N ILE A 8 10.05 28.97 63.13
CA ILE A 8 10.46 28.88 61.68
C ILE A 8 9.49 27.94 61.03
N LEU A 9 8.65 28.47 60.09
CA LEU A 9 7.77 27.71 59.28
C LEU A 9 8.60 27.17 58.09
N PHE A 10 8.84 25.84 58.00
CA PHE A 10 9.40 25.20 56.85
C PHE A 10 8.25 24.94 55.83
N ALA A 11 8.21 25.70 54.75
CA ALA A 11 7.37 25.41 53.60
C ALA A 11 8.04 24.32 52.77
N ALA A 12 7.54 23.10 52.85
CA ALA A 12 7.97 22.01 51.98
C ALA A 12 7.35 22.20 50.58
N LEU A 13 8.18 22.59 49.62
CA LEU A 13 7.81 22.69 48.21
C LEU A 13 7.74 21.28 47.63
N PHE A 14 6.55 20.73 47.44
CA PHE A 14 6.36 19.50 46.72
C PHE A 14 6.51 19.79 45.21
N ALA A 15 7.67 19.46 44.63
CA ALA A 15 7.86 19.43 43.19
C ALA A 15 7.16 18.19 42.64
N VAL A 16 6.02 18.39 41.96
CA VAL A 16 5.36 17.37 41.20
C VAL A 16 6.17 17.16 39.91
N PRO A 17 6.72 15.96 39.63
CA PRO A 17 7.39 15.72 38.38
C PRO A 17 6.34 15.75 37.28
N ALA A 18 6.45 16.70 36.33
CA ALA A 18 5.70 16.70 35.10
C ALA A 18 6.14 15.48 34.28
N ILE A 19 5.34 14.42 34.31
CA ILE A 19 5.50 13.28 33.40
C ILE A 19 5.16 13.80 32.02
N THR A 20 6.17 14.20 31.28
CA THR A 20 6.06 14.48 29.85
C THR A 20 5.75 13.14 29.19
N ALA A 21 4.47 12.86 28.95
CA ALA A 21 4.03 11.75 28.11
C ALA A 21 4.57 12.03 26.70
N CYS A 22 5.75 11.50 26.42
CA CYS A 22 6.29 11.45 25.08
C CYS A 22 5.33 10.57 24.29
N ALA A 23 4.38 11.21 23.57
CA ALA A 23 3.49 10.52 22.64
C ALA A 23 4.38 9.84 21.61
N GLN A 24 4.69 8.58 21.83
CA GLN A 24 5.34 7.71 20.87
C GLN A 24 4.39 7.64 19.69
N ARG A 25 4.61 8.49 18.69
CA ARG A 25 4.02 8.29 17.35
C ARG A 25 4.51 6.93 16.90
N SER A 26 3.67 5.93 17.06
CA SER A 26 3.86 4.63 16.46
C SER A 26 4.03 4.86 14.96
N ARG A 27 5.27 4.82 14.48
CA ARG A 27 5.57 4.79 13.06
C ARG A 27 5.18 3.39 12.60
N TYR A 28 3.94 3.24 12.15
CA TYR A 28 3.54 2.02 11.48
C TYR A 28 4.37 1.92 10.20
N THR A 29 5.44 1.16 10.28
CA THR A 29 6.25 0.85 9.11
C THR A 29 5.56 -0.28 8.36
N SER A 30 5.17 -0.02 7.11
CA SER A 30 4.66 -1.07 6.23
C SER A 30 5.81 -2.01 5.87
N PRO A 31 5.71 -3.33 6.16
CA PRO A 31 6.76 -4.27 5.79
C PRO A 31 6.84 -4.42 4.27
N GLN A 32 8.03 -4.74 3.80
CA GLN A 32 8.23 -5.15 2.41
C GLN A 32 7.65 -6.56 2.21
N ALA A 33 7.01 -6.77 1.07
CA ALA A 33 6.42 -8.05 0.67
C ALA A 33 6.59 -8.25 -0.84
N ASP A 34 6.45 -9.48 -1.28
CA ASP A 34 6.47 -9.84 -2.69
C ASP A 34 5.40 -10.86 -3.04
N ALA A 35 5.06 -10.90 -4.32
CA ALA A 35 4.25 -11.94 -4.92
C ALA A 35 4.94 -12.39 -6.22
N ALA A 36 4.90 -13.67 -6.51
CA ALA A 36 5.48 -14.22 -7.73
C ALA A 36 4.61 -15.34 -8.31
N VAL A 37 4.62 -15.45 -9.62
CA VAL A 37 3.98 -16.55 -10.35
C VAL A 37 4.79 -16.88 -11.60
N THR A 38 4.72 -18.13 -12.03
CA THR A 38 5.24 -18.56 -13.36
C THR A 38 4.05 -18.94 -14.22
N ILE A 39 3.91 -18.28 -15.38
CA ILE A 39 2.85 -18.53 -16.38
C ILE A 39 3.54 -18.84 -17.72
N ALA A 40 3.20 -19.94 -18.35
CA ALA A 40 3.83 -20.41 -19.60
C ALA A 40 5.38 -20.40 -19.51
N GLY A 41 5.94 -20.77 -18.35
CA GLY A 41 7.41 -20.79 -18.10
C GLY A 41 8.04 -19.40 -17.91
N LYS A 42 7.26 -18.32 -17.88
CA LYS A 42 7.74 -16.95 -17.69
C LYS A 42 7.41 -16.46 -16.29
N LYS A 43 8.41 -15.91 -15.60
CA LYS A 43 8.25 -15.39 -14.25
C LYS A 43 7.70 -13.97 -14.27
N ILE A 44 6.73 -13.73 -13.40
CA ILE A 44 6.18 -12.40 -13.10
C ILE A 44 6.32 -12.20 -11.59
N THR A 45 6.85 -11.07 -11.17
CA THR A 45 7.02 -10.70 -9.75
C THR A 45 6.45 -9.34 -9.47
N VAL A 46 5.90 -9.15 -8.27
CA VAL A 46 5.47 -7.85 -7.75
C VAL A 46 6.14 -7.64 -6.40
N GLU A 47 6.89 -6.56 -6.25
CA GLU A 47 7.51 -6.11 -5.00
C GLU A 47 6.76 -4.90 -4.49
N TYR A 48 6.36 -4.91 -3.22
CA TYR A 48 5.52 -3.85 -2.65
C TYR A 48 5.75 -3.70 -1.15
N TYR A 49 5.19 -2.64 -0.57
CA TYR A 49 5.10 -2.46 0.87
C TYR A 49 3.65 -2.65 1.29
N ALA A 50 3.43 -3.48 2.31
CA ALA A 50 2.12 -3.95 2.75
C ALA A 50 1.61 -3.14 3.96
N PRO A 51 0.86 -2.03 3.76
CA PRO A 51 0.26 -1.30 4.87
C PRO A 51 -0.87 -2.07 5.52
N SER A 52 -1.09 -1.84 6.82
CA SER A 52 -2.23 -2.38 7.58
C SER A 52 -3.22 -1.28 7.95
N ALA A 53 -4.49 -1.65 8.03
CA ALA A 53 -5.58 -0.71 8.33
C ALA A 53 -5.49 -0.17 9.76
N HIS A 54 -5.16 -1.00 10.74
CA HIS A 54 -5.13 -0.65 12.17
C HIS A 54 -6.43 0.01 12.63
N GLY A 55 -7.56 -0.60 12.26
CA GLY A 55 -8.90 -0.12 12.59
C GLY A 55 -9.35 1.14 11.86
N ARG A 56 -8.54 1.67 10.92
CA ARG A 56 -8.91 2.83 10.12
C ARG A 56 -9.69 2.39 8.88
N LYS A 57 -10.61 3.23 8.41
CA LYS A 57 -11.24 3.04 7.11
C LYS A 57 -10.20 3.22 6.01
N VAL A 58 -10.05 2.22 5.14
CA VAL A 58 -9.08 2.26 4.06
C VAL A 58 -9.68 2.89 2.81
N MET A 59 -10.66 2.23 2.18
CA MET A 59 -11.24 2.70 0.92
C MET A 59 -12.14 3.93 1.14
N GLY A 60 -11.82 5.02 0.46
CA GLY A 60 -12.45 6.33 0.69
C GLY A 60 -12.01 7.04 1.97
N GLY A 61 -10.98 6.53 2.66
CA GLY A 61 -10.35 7.10 3.85
C GLY A 61 -8.84 7.23 3.67
N LEU A 62 -8.05 6.22 4.08
CA LEU A 62 -6.59 6.21 3.86
C LEU A 62 -6.21 6.24 2.38
N VAL A 63 -7.01 5.60 1.56
CA VAL A 63 -6.91 5.56 0.10
C VAL A 63 -8.14 6.28 -0.46
N PRO A 64 -8.05 7.57 -0.76
CA PRO A 64 -9.17 8.36 -1.27
C PRO A 64 -9.62 7.86 -2.65
N TYR A 65 -10.92 7.87 -2.89
CA TYR A 65 -11.45 7.57 -4.22
C TYR A 65 -11.11 8.68 -5.23
N GLY A 66 -10.92 8.29 -6.49
CA GLY A 66 -10.61 9.20 -7.59
C GLY A 66 -9.20 9.79 -7.57
N GLN A 67 -8.34 9.36 -6.65
CA GLN A 67 -6.95 9.82 -6.56
C GLN A 67 -5.97 8.71 -6.90
N VAL A 68 -4.82 9.08 -7.47
CA VAL A 68 -3.75 8.13 -7.76
C VAL A 68 -3.12 7.66 -6.46
N TRP A 69 -3.02 6.34 -6.31
CA TRP A 69 -2.40 5.66 -5.17
C TRP A 69 -1.25 4.76 -5.64
N CYS A 70 -0.14 4.79 -4.92
CA CYS A 70 1.07 3.98 -5.20
C CYS A 70 0.88 2.47 -5.06
N THR A 71 -0.34 2.00 -4.84
CA THR A 71 -0.74 0.59 -4.72
C THR A 71 0.05 -0.14 -3.62
N GLY A 72 0.24 0.54 -2.49
CA GLY A 72 1.02 0.08 -1.35
C GLY A 72 1.36 1.23 -0.41
N ALA A 73 2.60 1.24 0.09
CA ALA A 73 3.14 2.30 0.94
C ALA A 73 4.63 2.51 0.66
N ASN A 74 5.22 3.60 1.19
CA ASN A 74 6.64 3.98 1.10
C ASN A 74 7.11 4.19 -0.35
N TRP A 75 7.42 3.14 -1.08
CA TRP A 75 7.82 3.17 -2.49
C TRP A 75 6.69 2.63 -3.37
N ALA A 76 6.61 3.11 -4.59
CA ALA A 76 5.64 2.61 -5.55
C ALA A 76 5.83 1.11 -5.78
N THR A 77 4.72 0.38 -5.83
CA THR A 77 4.72 -1.06 -6.12
C THR A 77 5.32 -1.32 -7.49
N LYS A 78 6.24 -2.29 -7.57
CA LYS A 78 6.98 -2.62 -8.79
C LYS A 78 6.55 -3.98 -9.31
N ILE A 79 6.22 -4.08 -10.60
CA ILE A 79 6.04 -5.35 -11.33
C ILE A 79 7.24 -5.57 -12.25
N THR A 80 7.72 -6.81 -12.33
CA THR A 80 8.73 -7.23 -13.29
C THR A 80 8.24 -8.47 -14.02
N THR A 81 8.37 -8.48 -15.35
CA THR A 81 7.95 -9.61 -16.20
C THR A 81 9.04 -10.01 -17.17
N GLU A 82 9.20 -11.34 -17.36
CA GLU A 82 10.14 -11.93 -18.31
C GLU A 82 9.57 -12.06 -19.73
N ALA A 83 8.31 -11.73 -19.93
CA ALA A 83 7.63 -11.80 -21.24
C ALA A 83 6.73 -10.59 -21.44
N ASP A 84 6.33 -10.36 -22.68
CA ASP A 84 5.27 -9.42 -23.00
C ASP A 84 3.96 -9.93 -22.40
N LEU A 85 3.17 -9.04 -21.81
CA LEU A 85 1.89 -9.35 -21.18
C LEU A 85 0.77 -8.59 -21.87
N GLU A 86 -0.42 -9.18 -21.85
CA GLU A 86 -1.66 -8.44 -21.95
C GLU A 86 -2.32 -8.39 -20.56
N MET A 87 -2.56 -7.20 -20.04
CA MET A 87 -3.18 -6.96 -18.75
C MET A 87 -4.51 -6.22 -18.95
N GLY A 88 -5.63 -6.96 -18.95
CA GLY A 88 -6.95 -6.35 -19.17
C GLY A 88 -7.06 -5.59 -20.50
N GLY A 89 -6.45 -6.10 -21.56
CA GLY A 89 -6.39 -5.48 -22.89
C GLY A 89 -5.21 -4.53 -23.11
N LEU A 90 -4.48 -4.13 -22.07
CA LEU A 90 -3.26 -3.33 -22.21
C LEU A 90 -2.07 -4.24 -22.49
N LYS A 91 -1.39 -4.03 -23.61
CA LYS A 91 -0.14 -4.72 -23.94
C LYS A 91 1.01 -4.07 -23.20
N VAL A 92 1.72 -4.84 -22.37
CA VAL A 92 2.85 -4.42 -21.55
C VAL A 92 4.08 -5.23 -21.95
N PRO A 93 5.10 -4.65 -22.58
CA PRO A 93 6.32 -5.37 -22.95
C PRO A 93 7.05 -5.95 -21.73
N LYS A 94 7.89 -6.96 -21.96
CA LYS A 94 8.79 -7.46 -20.92
C LYS A 94 9.62 -6.32 -20.32
N GLY A 95 9.79 -6.33 -19.00
CA GLY A 95 10.52 -5.26 -18.31
C GLY A 95 10.07 -5.08 -16.87
N SER A 96 10.44 -3.93 -16.32
CA SER A 96 10.04 -3.52 -14.98
C SER A 96 9.28 -2.20 -15.05
N TYR A 97 8.20 -2.12 -14.29
CA TYR A 97 7.28 -0.99 -14.26
C TYR A 97 6.85 -0.72 -12.83
N SER A 98 6.42 0.50 -12.52
CA SER A 98 5.65 0.70 -11.30
C SER A 98 4.16 0.56 -11.56
N ILE A 99 3.45 0.08 -10.54
CA ILE A 99 2.00 -0.05 -10.51
C ILE A 99 1.43 1.08 -9.67
N TRP A 100 0.48 1.80 -10.25
CA TRP A 100 -0.37 2.76 -9.58
C TRP A 100 -1.82 2.41 -9.83
N THR A 101 -2.70 2.84 -8.94
CA THR A 101 -4.14 2.66 -9.14
C THR A 101 -4.90 3.95 -8.86
N VAL A 102 -6.06 4.10 -9.50
CA VAL A 102 -7.08 5.06 -9.11
C VAL A 102 -8.27 4.27 -8.59
N PRO A 103 -8.39 4.12 -7.27
CA PRO A 103 -9.53 3.45 -6.66
C PRO A 103 -10.82 4.24 -6.84
N ASP A 104 -11.92 3.54 -7.04
CA ASP A 104 -13.27 4.09 -7.02
C ASP A 104 -14.23 3.05 -6.41
N ALA A 105 -15.43 3.46 -6.04
CA ALA A 105 -16.41 2.59 -5.41
C ALA A 105 -16.98 1.50 -6.34
N LYS A 106 -16.90 1.70 -7.66
CA LYS A 106 -17.47 0.81 -8.66
C LYS A 106 -16.44 0.11 -9.53
N GLU A 107 -15.31 0.74 -9.76
CA GLU A 107 -14.27 0.25 -10.67
C GLU A 107 -12.92 0.88 -10.32
N TRP A 108 -11.85 0.13 -10.39
CA TRP A 108 -10.51 0.67 -10.24
C TRP A 108 -9.82 0.81 -11.60
N THR A 109 -8.98 1.83 -11.72
CA THR A 109 -8.07 1.94 -12.85
C THR A 109 -6.68 1.48 -12.41
N LEU A 110 -6.12 0.50 -13.11
CA LEU A 110 -4.71 0.12 -13.03
C LEU A 110 -3.89 1.01 -13.96
N ILE A 111 -2.79 1.53 -13.48
CA ILE A 111 -1.82 2.33 -14.24
C ILE A 111 -0.49 1.58 -14.22
N ILE A 112 0.05 1.32 -15.40
CA ILE A 112 1.43 0.84 -15.59
C ILE A 112 2.27 2.04 -15.96
N ASN A 113 3.29 2.34 -15.14
CA ASN A 113 4.15 3.50 -15.33
C ASN A 113 5.59 3.05 -15.59
N SER A 114 6.26 3.65 -16.55
CA SER A 114 7.60 3.27 -17.00
C SER A 114 8.72 3.66 -16.02
N GLU A 115 8.46 4.53 -15.08
CA GLU A 115 9.39 4.88 -14.01
C GLU A 115 9.30 3.86 -12.88
N THR A 116 10.42 3.53 -12.24
CA THR A 116 10.49 2.60 -11.10
C THR A 116 11.37 3.15 -9.99
N GLY A 117 11.09 2.75 -8.74
CA GLY A 117 11.89 3.14 -7.58
C GLY A 117 11.56 4.54 -7.04
N GLN A 118 10.47 5.15 -7.48
CA GLN A 118 10.00 6.44 -6.96
C GLN A 118 9.26 6.29 -5.62
N PHE A 119 9.37 7.32 -4.78
CA PHE A 119 8.64 7.42 -3.52
C PHE A 119 7.14 7.59 -3.80
N HIS A 120 6.28 7.08 -2.92
CA HIS A 120 4.82 6.96 -3.12
C HIS A 120 4.08 8.30 -3.41
N LEU A 121 4.73 9.44 -3.20
CA LEU A 121 4.17 10.76 -3.52
C LEU A 121 4.66 11.32 -4.87
N ASN A 122 5.63 10.66 -5.49
CA ASN A 122 6.29 11.12 -6.71
C ASN A 122 5.71 10.39 -7.92
N TYR A 123 4.46 10.67 -8.25
CA TYR A 123 3.82 10.14 -9.45
C TYR A 123 3.95 11.14 -10.61
N ASP A 124 4.50 10.66 -11.72
CA ASP A 124 4.57 11.42 -12.98
C ASP A 124 3.69 10.76 -14.04
N GLN A 125 2.56 11.40 -14.34
CA GLN A 125 1.63 10.91 -15.35
C GLN A 125 2.22 10.87 -16.76
N SER A 126 3.22 11.68 -17.07
CA SER A 126 3.89 11.67 -18.38
C SER A 126 4.67 10.37 -18.63
N ARG A 127 4.92 9.60 -17.57
CA ARG A 127 5.57 8.28 -17.59
C ARG A 127 4.58 7.12 -17.66
N ASP A 128 3.27 7.38 -17.71
CA ASP A 128 2.28 6.32 -17.86
C ASP A 128 2.50 5.59 -19.18
N PHE A 129 2.78 4.30 -19.07
CA PHE A 129 2.84 3.41 -20.23
C PHE A 129 1.42 3.14 -20.76
N GLY A 130 0.48 2.96 -19.85
CA GLY A 130 -0.93 2.78 -20.18
C GLY A 130 -1.79 2.52 -18.95
N ARG A 131 -3.10 2.50 -19.19
CA ARG A 131 -4.13 2.29 -18.15
C ARG A 131 -5.12 1.23 -18.59
N THR A 132 -5.62 0.47 -17.63
CA THR A 132 -6.69 -0.52 -17.85
C THR A 132 -7.62 -0.57 -16.65
N ARG A 133 -8.79 -1.18 -16.83
CA ARG A 133 -9.79 -1.35 -15.76
C ARG A 133 -9.52 -2.60 -14.95
N MET A 134 -9.83 -2.54 -13.67
CA MET A 134 -9.84 -3.69 -12.76
C MET A 134 -11.25 -4.01 -12.33
N ALA A 135 -11.62 -5.27 -12.35
CA ALA A 135 -12.87 -5.75 -11.81
C ALA A 135 -12.83 -5.72 -10.28
N LEU A 136 -13.94 -5.32 -9.65
CA LEU A 136 -14.08 -5.31 -8.19
C LEU A 136 -14.92 -6.48 -7.70
N LYS A 137 -14.51 -7.01 -6.55
CA LYS A 137 -15.25 -8.00 -5.78
C LYS A 137 -15.24 -7.61 -4.31
N THR A 138 -16.40 -7.70 -3.66
CA THR A 138 -16.51 -7.56 -2.21
C THR A 138 -16.18 -8.89 -1.55
N LEU A 139 -15.25 -8.87 -0.59
CA LEU A 139 -14.86 -10.05 0.17
C LEU A 139 -15.77 -10.23 1.39
N PRO A 140 -16.04 -11.47 1.79
CA PRO A 140 -16.87 -11.77 2.96
C PRO A 140 -16.18 -11.48 4.29
N SER A 141 -14.84 -11.40 4.29
CA SER A 141 -14.01 -11.17 5.47
C SER A 141 -13.07 -10.00 5.26
N LEU A 142 -12.82 -9.25 6.33
CA LEU A 142 -11.89 -8.14 6.34
C LEU A 142 -10.45 -8.64 6.21
N VAL A 143 -9.70 -8.05 5.29
CA VAL A 143 -8.26 -8.25 5.12
C VAL A 143 -7.53 -7.05 5.71
N GLU A 144 -6.90 -7.24 6.86
CA GLU A 144 -6.27 -6.17 7.65
C GLU A 144 -5.06 -5.54 6.95
N THR A 145 -4.22 -6.37 6.34
CA THR A 145 -2.98 -5.92 5.67
C THR A 145 -3.13 -6.02 4.17
N PHE A 146 -2.77 -4.96 3.44
CA PHE A 146 -2.76 -4.94 1.98
C PHE A 146 -1.96 -6.11 1.42
N LYS A 147 -2.52 -6.76 0.41
CA LYS A 147 -1.94 -7.93 -0.21
C LYS A 147 -2.01 -7.84 -1.74
N VAL A 148 -0.90 -8.13 -2.40
CA VAL A 148 -0.87 -8.40 -3.83
C VAL A 148 -0.86 -9.92 -4.03
N GLN A 149 -1.68 -10.41 -4.93
CA GLN A 149 -1.73 -11.82 -5.28
C GLN A 149 -1.57 -11.98 -6.80
N LEU A 150 -0.66 -12.88 -7.18
CA LEU A 150 -0.51 -13.36 -8.54
C LEU A 150 -0.93 -14.83 -8.58
N SER A 151 -1.72 -15.23 -9.57
CA SER A 151 -2.16 -16.60 -9.73
C SER A 151 -2.14 -17.02 -11.19
N ALA A 152 -1.77 -18.27 -11.46
CA ALA A 152 -1.92 -18.89 -12.77
C ALA A 152 -3.34 -19.48 -12.92
N ALA A 153 -3.91 -19.32 -14.11
CA ALA A 153 -5.25 -19.84 -14.44
C ALA A 153 -5.20 -20.97 -15.51
N GLY A 154 -3.99 -21.46 -15.79
CA GLY A 154 -3.73 -22.48 -16.80
C GLY A 154 -3.30 -21.90 -18.16
N GLY A 155 -2.46 -22.64 -18.88
CA GLY A 155 -1.88 -22.18 -20.14
C GLY A 155 -1.05 -20.91 -19.98
N ASP A 156 -1.36 -19.91 -20.76
CA ASP A 156 -0.74 -18.59 -20.79
C ASP A 156 -1.44 -17.54 -19.89
N LYS A 157 -2.47 -17.96 -19.14
CA LYS A 157 -3.37 -17.06 -18.40
C LYS A 157 -3.07 -17.01 -16.89
N GLY A 158 -3.33 -15.86 -16.31
CA GLY A 158 -3.26 -15.63 -14.88
C GLY A 158 -4.06 -14.40 -14.45
N THR A 159 -3.88 -13.99 -13.19
CA THR A 159 -4.57 -12.85 -12.61
C THR A 159 -3.64 -12.12 -11.66
N LEU A 160 -3.67 -10.79 -11.71
CA LEU A 160 -3.17 -9.91 -10.66
C LEU A 160 -4.36 -9.45 -9.83
N ALA A 161 -4.32 -9.63 -8.52
CA ALA A 161 -5.32 -9.14 -7.58
C ALA A 161 -4.68 -8.29 -6.48
N LEU A 162 -5.34 -7.21 -6.14
CA LEU A 162 -5.02 -6.27 -5.06
C LEU A 162 -6.12 -6.40 -4.01
N ILE A 163 -5.74 -6.73 -2.78
CA ILE A 163 -6.69 -7.14 -1.75
C ILE A 163 -6.45 -6.32 -0.48
N TRP A 164 -7.47 -5.58 -0.03
CA TRP A 164 -7.43 -4.86 1.24
C TRP A 164 -8.83 -4.56 1.76
N GLU A 165 -9.02 -4.52 3.07
CA GLU A 165 -10.35 -4.47 3.71
C GLU A 165 -11.28 -5.58 3.18
N ASN A 166 -12.44 -5.20 2.68
CA ASN A 166 -13.41 -6.09 2.05
C ASN A 166 -13.38 -5.98 0.52
N THR A 167 -12.28 -5.46 -0.06
CA THR A 167 -12.15 -5.18 -1.49
C THR A 167 -11.07 -6.04 -2.12
N GLU A 168 -11.40 -6.69 -3.22
CA GLU A 168 -10.46 -7.28 -4.17
C GLU A 168 -10.64 -6.58 -5.53
N ALA A 169 -9.57 -5.96 -6.02
CA ALA A 169 -9.51 -5.42 -7.38
C ALA A 169 -8.60 -6.31 -8.23
N SER A 170 -9.08 -6.81 -9.35
CA SER A 170 -8.33 -7.77 -10.15
C SER A 170 -8.34 -7.46 -11.64
N VAL A 171 -7.27 -7.87 -12.31
CA VAL A 171 -7.10 -7.78 -13.77
C VAL A 171 -6.56 -9.10 -14.30
N PRO A 172 -7.11 -9.62 -15.43
CA PRO A 172 -6.54 -10.80 -16.09
C PRO A 172 -5.18 -10.46 -16.69
N ILE A 173 -4.30 -11.46 -16.69
CA ILE A 173 -2.99 -11.44 -17.33
C ILE A 173 -2.95 -12.54 -18.37
N THR A 174 -2.43 -12.25 -19.57
CA THR A 174 -2.06 -13.24 -20.57
C THR A 174 -0.61 -13.03 -20.98
N VAL A 175 0.20 -14.09 -20.94
CA VAL A 175 1.57 -14.07 -21.46
C VAL A 175 1.51 -14.15 -22.98
N LEU A 176 2.13 -13.18 -23.66
CA LEU A 176 2.19 -13.14 -25.13
C LEU A 176 3.44 -13.91 -25.64
N HIS A 177 3.29 -14.58 -26.79
CA HIS A 177 4.34 -15.40 -27.42
C HIS A 177 4.88 -14.74 -28.69
#